data_912059ab5e32dca2aa654a408f9e31b0
#
_entry.id   912059ab5e32dca2aa654a408f9e31b0
#
_cell.length_a   1.000
_cell.length_b   1.000
_cell.length_c   1.000
_cell.angle_alpha   90.00
_cell.angle_beta   90.00
_cell.angle_gamma   90.00
#
_symmetry.space_group_name_H-M   'P 1'
#
loop_
_entity.id
_entity.type
_entity.pdbx_description
1 polymer ?
#
loop_
_entity_poly.entity_id
_entity_poly.type
_entity_poly.pdbx_seq_one_letter_code
_entity_poly.pdbx_strand_id
1 'polypeptide(L)'
;MMAAPPTPPVAADMIIEMVDRPGRPIVLIKRRFPPPGWALPGGFVEIGETVEAAAVREAREETGLEVELLGLLGVYSDPARDPRGHTVGIVYIGHARGEPAAADDAAAVIVVDPRSPPPLAFDHARILRDYLARRAD
;
A
#
# COMPACT_ATOMS: atom_id res chain seq x y z
N MET A 1 -7.27 -30.58 -18.84
CA MET A 1 -7.31 -29.18 -18.46
C MET A 1 -5.91 -28.60 -18.47
N MET A 2 -5.72 -27.47 -19.09
CA MET A 2 -4.42 -26.81 -19.11
C MET A 2 -4.21 -26.03 -17.82
N ALA A 3 -3.00 -26.10 -17.26
CA ALA A 3 -2.61 -25.25 -16.16
C ALA A 3 -2.61 -23.78 -16.62
N ALA A 4 -2.85 -22.86 -15.69
CA ALA A 4 -2.72 -21.44 -15.97
C ALA A 4 -1.27 -21.11 -16.36
N PRO A 5 -1.04 -20.17 -17.30
CA PRO A 5 0.32 -19.77 -17.63
C PRO A 5 0.99 -19.11 -16.41
N PRO A 6 2.32 -19.20 -16.31
CA PRO A 6 3.03 -18.49 -15.26
C PRO A 6 2.81 -16.97 -15.45
N THR A 7 2.39 -16.31 -14.38
CA THR A 7 2.13 -14.86 -14.36
C THR A 7 2.69 -14.25 -13.09
N PRO A 8 3.02 -12.95 -13.11
CA PRO A 8 3.41 -12.29 -11.87
C PRO A 8 2.24 -12.23 -10.89
N PRO A 9 2.48 -12.41 -9.60
CA PRO A 9 1.43 -12.18 -8.61
C PRO A 9 0.99 -10.72 -8.59
N VAL A 10 -0.24 -10.49 -8.12
CA VAL A 10 -0.83 -9.17 -8.01
C VAL A 10 -0.84 -8.75 -6.54
N ALA A 11 -0.28 -7.58 -6.27
CA ALA A 11 -0.32 -6.95 -4.94
C ALA A 11 -1.25 -5.75 -4.98
N ALA A 12 -1.95 -5.51 -3.86
CA ALA A 12 -2.82 -4.35 -3.69
C ALA A 12 -2.28 -3.52 -2.53
N ASP A 13 -1.97 -2.26 -2.80
CA ASP A 13 -1.46 -1.33 -1.81
C ASP A 13 -2.41 -0.14 -1.66
N MET A 14 -2.33 0.52 -0.50
CA MET A 14 -3.23 1.61 -0.18
C MET A 14 -2.47 2.83 0.32
N ILE A 15 -2.74 3.99 -0.29
CA ILE A 15 -2.37 5.26 0.33
C ILE A 15 -3.54 5.66 1.23
N ILE A 16 -3.35 5.54 2.53
CA ILE A 16 -4.38 5.82 3.53
C ILE A 16 -4.21 7.26 4.00
N GLU A 17 -5.15 8.12 3.63
CA GLU A 17 -5.20 9.50 4.12
C GLU A 17 -5.96 9.53 5.44
N MET A 18 -5.32 10.04 6.50
CA MET A 18 -5.94 10.22 7.81
C MET A 18 -6.71 11.52 7.81
N VAL A 19 -8.02 11.44 7.58
CA VAL A 19 -8.87 12.62 7.37
C VAL A 19 -9.30 13.30 8.66
N ASP A 20 -9.05 12.69 9.80
CA ASP A 20 -9.28 13.30 11.12
C ASP A 20 -8.05 14.07 11.65
N ARG A 21 -7.04 14.27 10.80
CA ARG A 21 -5.83 15.02 11.15
C ARG A 21 -5.55 16.13 10.14
N PRO A 22 -5.00 17.28 10.59
CA PRO A 22 -4.67 18.38 9.68
C PRO A 22 -3.69 17.93 8.58
N GLY A 23 -3.92 18.39 7.35
CA GLY A 23 -3.05 18.11 6.22
C GLY A 23 -3.19 16.73 5.62
N ARG A 24 -4.12 15.91 6.09
CA ARG A 24 -4.35 14.55 5.61
C ARG A 24 -3.04 13.76 5.46
N PRO A 25 -2.33 13.50 6.58
CA PRO A 25 -1.13 12.70 6.54
C PRO A 25 -1.46 11.26 6.17
N ILE A 26 -0.46 10.52 5.74
CA ILE A 26 -0.64 9.14 5.27
C ILE A 26 0.00 8.14 6.22
N VAL A 27 -0.47 6.89 6.13
CA VAL A 27 0.00 5.80 6.97
C VAL A 27 1.06 4.99 6.24
N LEU A 28 2.19 4.75 6.89
CA LEU A 28 3.22 3.82 6.42
C LEU A 28 3.44 2.73 7.45
N ILE A 29 3.83 1.55 6.98
CA ILE A 29 4.22 0.44 7.85
C ILE A 29 5.70 0.16 7.70
N LYS A 30 6.32 -0.33 8.79
CA LYS A 30 7.68 -0.85 8.73
C LYS A 30 7.60 -2.34 8.46
N ARG A 31 8.29 -2.79 7.42
CA ARG A 31 8.24 -4.20 7.02
C ARG A 31 8.93 -5.08 8.05
N ARG A 32 8.28 -6.17 8.43
CA ARG A 32 8.83 -7.19 9.33
C ARG A 32 9.82 -8.09 8.59
N PHE A 33 9.56 -8.35 7.30
CA PHE A 33 10.35 -9.27 6.47
C PHE A 33 11.06 -8.54 5.33
N PRO A 34 12.17 -9.09 4.79
CA PRO A 34 12.87 -8.46 3.66
C PRO A 34 11.96 -8.29 2.42
N PRO A 35 12.15 -7.23 1.64
CA PRO A 35 13.10 -6.15 1.82
C PRO A 35 12.73 -5.25 3.00
N PRO A 36 13.75 -4.73 3.74
CA PRO A 36 13.49 -3.89 4.91
C PRO A 36 13.05 -2.49 4.52
N GLY A 37 12.48 -1.79 5.49
CA GLY A 37 12.15 -0.38 5.36
C GLY A 37 10.66 -0.10 5.51
N TRP A 38 10.32 1.17 5.32
CA TRP A 38 8.96 1.66 5.37
C TRP A 38 8.29 1.46 4.02
N ALA A 39 6.99 1.19 4.04
CA ALA A 39 6.23 0.92 2.83
C ALA A 39 4.77 1.33 3.01
N LEU A 40 4.07 1.45 1.89
CA LEU A 40 2.61 1.54 1.91
C LEU A 40 2.03 0.22 2.44
N PRO A 41 0.95 0.27 3.23
CA PRO A 41 0.25 -0.94 3.62
C PRO A 41 -0.27 -1.67 2.39
N GLY A 42 -0.15 -2.98 2.38
CA GLY A 42 -0.61 -3.79 1.25
C GLY A 42 -0.06 -5.20 1.26
N GLY A 43 -0.49 -6.00 0.31
CA GLY A 43 -0.07 -7.37 0.17
C GLY A 43 -0.72 -8.04 -1.02
N PHE A 44 -0.48 -9.34 -1.16
CA PHE A 44 -0.95 -10.08 -2.32
C PHE A 44 -2.45 -10.31 -2.29
N VAL A 45 -3.05 -10.20 -3.48
CA VAL A 45 -4.46 -10.55 -3.71
C VAL A 45 -4.60 -12.06 -3.62
N GLU A 46 -5.61 -12.52 -2.89
CA GLU A 46 -5.93 -13.93 -2.78
C GLU A 46 -6.85 -14.37 -3.93
N ILE A 47 -6.73 -15.63 -4.34
CA ILE A 47 -7.60 -16.20 -5.36
C ILE A 47 -9.06 -16.08 -4.88
N GLY A 48 -9.91 -15.53 -5.75
CA GLY A 48 -11.32 -15.31 -5.43
C GLY A 48 -11.63 -13.96 -4.81
N GLU A 49 -10.59 -13.16 -4.54
CA GLU A 49 -10.72 -11.84 -3.93
C GLU A 49 -10.56 -10.75 -5.00
N THR A 50 -11.39 -9.70 -4.95
CA THR A 50 -11.15 -8.54 -5.82
C THR A 50 -9.94 -7.76 -5.33
N VAL A 51 -9.30 -7.01 -6.22
CA VAL A 51 -8.14 -6.19 -5.84
C VAL A 51 -8.53 -5.13 -4.81
N GLU A 52 -9.72 -4.53 -4.96
CA GLU A 52 -10.26 -3.54 -4.01
C GLU A 52 -10.45 -4.15 -2.62
N ALA A 53 -11.02 -5.34 -2.55
CA ALA A 53 -11.21 -6.05 -1.27
C ALA A 53 -9.87 -6.40 -0.63
N ALA A 54 -8.89 -6.81 -1.44
CA ALA A 54 -7.54 -7.10 -0.95
C ALA A 54 -6.89 -5.87 -0.33
N ALA A 55 -7.00 -4.70 -0.98
CA ALA A 55 -6.43 -3.46 -0.48
C ALA A 55 -7.02 -3.10 0.89
N VAL A 56 -8.33 -3.19 1.04
CA VAL A 56 -9.03 -2.88 2.30
C VAL A 56 -8.66 -3.90 3.38
N ARG A 57 -8.62 -5.18 3.03
CA ARG A 57 -8.26 -6.26 3.97
C ARG A 57 -6.83 -6.11 4.48
N GLU A 58 -5.86 -5.89 3.57
CA GLU A 58 -4.46 -5.73 3.96
C GLU A 58 -4.26 -4.50 4.84
N ALA A 59 -4.92 -3.39 4.52
CA ALA A 59 -4.87 -2.19 5.36
C ALA A 59 -5.35 -2.50 6.78
N ARG A 60 -6.46 -3.21 6.92
CA ARG A 60 -7.01 -3.60 8.23
C ARG A 60 -6.05 -4.53 8.97
N GLU A 61 -5.52 -5.54 8.30
CA GLU A 61 -4.62 -6.52 8.91
C GLU A 61 -3.34 -5.87 9.43
N GLU A 62 -2.77 -4.92 8.68
CA GLU A 62 -1.49 -4.33 9.02
C GLU A 62 -1.58 -3.09 9.91
N THR A 63 -2.68 -2.35 9.86
CA THR A 63 -2.81 -1.07 10.57
C THR A 63 -3.99 -1.00 11.53
N GLY A 64 -4.90 -1.96 11.49
CA GLY A 64 -6.13 -1.94 12.30
C GLY A 64 -7.18 -0.95 11.81
N LEU A 65 -6.92 -0.23 10.72
CA LEU A 65 -7.84 0.80 10.23
C LEU A 65 -8.87 0.24 9.27
N GLU A 66 -10.12 0.71 9.42
CA GLU A 66 -11.16 0.52 8.42
C GLU A 66 -11.05 1.64 7.39
N VAL A 67 -10.74 1.28 6.15
CA VAL A 67 -10.46 2.25 5.09
C VAL A 67 -11.63 2.34 4.14
N GLU A 68 -12.12 3.55 3.90
CA GLU A 68 -13.04 3.85 2.82
C GLU A 68 -12.24 4.06 1.54
N LEU A 69 -12.41 3.14 0.58
CA LEU A 69 -11.69 3.20 -0.68
C LEU A 69 -12.29 4.29 -1.57
N LEU A 70 -11.44 5.20 -2.04
CA LEU A 70 -11.88 6.31 -2.89
C LEU A 70 -11.67 6.03 -4.38
N GLY A 71 -10.50 5.52 -4.75
CA GLY A 71 -10.23 5.32 -6.15
C GLY A 71 -8.85 4.77 -6.43
N LEU A 72 -8.60 4.47 -7.68
CA LEU A 72 -7.35 3.94 -8.19
C LEU A 72 -6.34 5.07 -8.40
N LEU A 73 -5.14 4.91 -7.85
CA LEU A 73 -4.01 5.78 -8.19
C LEU A 73 -3.34 5.30 -9.49
N GLY A 74 -2.99 4.04 -9.56
CA GLY A 74 -2.34 3.50 -10.74
C GLY A 74 -1.90 2.06 -10.60
N VAL A 75 -1.31 1.55 -11.69
CA VAL A 75 -0.74 0.21 -11.78
C VAL A 75 0.76 0.34 -11.97
N TYR A 76 1.53 -0.41 -11.19
CA TYR A 76 2.98 -0.37 -11.19
C TYR A 76 3.49 -1.78 -11.48
N SER A 77 4.10 -1.98 -12.64
CA SER A 77 4.38 -3.34 -13.14
C SER A 77 5.77 -3.52 -13.73
N ASP A 78 6.70 -2.63 -13.43
CA ASP A 78 8.09 -2.80 -13.86
C ASP A 78 8.63 -4.12 -13.27
N PRO A 79 9.20 -5.02 -14.09
CA PRO A 79 9.74 -6.28 -13.58
C PRO A 79 10.80 -6.12 -12.49
N ALA A 80 11.49 -4.98 -12.44
CA ALA A 80 12.56 -4.73 -11.48
C ALA A 80 12.09 -4.02 -10.18
N ARG A 81 10.80 -3.72 -10.06
CA ARG A 81 10.28 -2.94 -8.92
C ARG A 81 10.38 -3.64 -7.57
N ASP A 82 10.41 -4.96 -7.56
CA ASP A 82 10.47 -5.79 -6.36
C ASP A 82 11.67 -6.73 -6.47
N PRO A 83 12.63 -6.67 -5.52
CA PRO A 83 13.82 -7.54 -5.58
C PRO A 83 13.51 -9.02 -5.43
N ARG A 84 12.34 -9.40 -4.93
CA ARG A 84 11.95 -10.79 -4.77
C ARG A 84 11.48 -11.43 -6.07
N GLY A 85 11.07 -10.63 -7.06
CA GLY A 85 10.58 -11.10 -8.35
C GLY A 85 9.55 -10.15 -8.94
N HIS A 86 9.14 -10.42 -10.17
CA HIS A 86 8.16 -9.58 -10.87
C HIS A 86 6.80 -9.63 -10.17
N THR A 87 6.33 -8.48 -9.72
CA THR A 87 4.98 -8.30 -9.15
C THR A 87 4.26 -7.17 -9.86
N VAL A 88 2.94 -7.29 -9.98
CA VAL A 88 2.08 -6.20 -10.47
C VAL A 88 1.43 -5.55 -9.26
N GLY A 89 1.75 -4.29 -9.01
CA GLY A 89 1.19 -3.52 -7.91
C GLY A 89 0.03 -2.65 -8.39
N ILE A 90 -1.10 -2.75 -7.70
CA ILE A 90 -2.27 -1.91 -7.94
C ILE A 90 -2.46 -1.06 -6.69
N VAL A 91 -2.42 0.26 -6.84
CA VAL A 91 -2.42 1.19 -5.72
C VAL A 91 -3.70 2.02 -5.70
N TYR A 92 -4.36 1.98 -4.55
CA TYR A 92 -5.58 2.75 -4.28
C TYR A 92 -5.31 3.88 -3.31
N ILE A 93 -6.22 4.85 -3.30
CA ILE A 93 -6.27 5.92 -2.30
C ILE A 93 -7.52 5.68 -1.47
N GLY A 94 -7.40 5.79 -0.15
CA GLY A 94 -8.52 5.63 0.76
C GLY A 94 -8.45 6.59 1.93
N HIS A 95 -9.55 6.71 2.64
CA HIS A 95 -9.69 7.54 3.84
C HIS A 95 -9.86 6.67 5.07
N ALA A 96 -9.25 7.08 6.18
CA ALA A 96 -9.45 6.44 7.47
C ALA A 96 -9.40 7.47 8.60
N ARG A 97 -9.85 7.05 9.78
CA ARG A 97 -9.88 7.82 11.02
C ARG A 97 -9.41 6.95 12.17
N GLY A 98 -8.95 7.58 13.25
CA GLY A 98 -8.57 6.87 14.46
C GLY A 98 -7.06 6.64 14.59
N GLU A 99 -6.67 5.72 15.45
CA GLU A 99 -5.28 5.43 15.74
C GLU A 99 -4.85 4.13 15.06
N PRO A 100 -3.90 4.19 14.11
CA PRO A 100 -3.35 2.97 13.55
C PRO A 100 -2.48 2.24 14.58
N ALA A 101 -2.46 0.91 14.47
CA ALA A 101 -1.64 0.06 15.32
C ALA A 101 -1.05 -1.06 14.47
N ALA A 102 0.26 -1.29 14.59
CA ALA A 102 0.94 -2.31 13.80
C ALA A 102 0.47 -3.71 14.18
N ALA A 103 0.23 -4.54 13.16
CA ALA A 103 -0.16 -5.94 13.32
C ALA A 103 0.34 -6.75 12.11
N ASP A 104 0.27 -8.08 12.21
CA ASP A 104 0.68 -9.03 11.18
C ASP A 104 2.10 -8.76 10.66
N ASP A 105 2.27 -8.50 9.37
CA ASP A 105 3.57 -8.29 8.73
C ASP A 105 4.15 -6.90 8.96
N ALA A 106 3.45 -6.04 9.70
CA ALA A 106 3.93 -4.72 10.07
C ALA A 106 4.61 -4.75 11.43
N ALA A 107 5.91 -4.42 11.46
CA ALA A 107 6.67 -4.31 12.72
C ALA A 107 6.39 -3.00 13.45
N ALA A 108 6.00 -1.96 12.71
CA ALA A 108 5.65 -0.64 13.25
C ALA A 108 4.73 0.07 12.26
N VAL A 109 4.07 1.11 12.73
CA VAL A 109 3.23 1.97 11.91
C VAL A 109 3.55 3.43 12.26
N ILE A 110 3.57 4.30 11.24
CA ILE A 110 3.71 5.75 11.43
C ILE A 110 2.69 6.48 10.56
N VAL A 111 2.36 7.70 10.99
CA VAL A 111 1.57 8.64 10.21
C VAL A 111 2.47 9.82 9.88
N VAL A 112 2.63 10.11 8.60
CA VAL A 112 3.63 11.09 8.12
C VAL A 112 3.02 12.02 7.09
N ASP A 113 3.64 13.21 6.98
CA ASP A 113 3.38 14.10 5.84
C ASP A 113 3.91 13.40 4.59
N PRO A 114 3.06 13.19 3.57
CA PRO A 114 3.49 12.50 2.35
C PRO A 114 4.59 13.25 1.56
N ARG A 115 4.80 14.53 1.86
CA ARG A 115 5.88 15.33 1.23
C ARG A 115 7.24 15.11 1.87
N SER A 116 7.28 14.50 3.06
CA SER A 116 8.51 14.27 3.81
C SER A 116 8.55 12.85 4.38
N PRO A 117 8.48 11.82 3.53
CA PRO A 117 8.49 10.44 4.01
C PRO A 117 9.89 9.99 4.41
N PRO A 118 10.01 8.96 5.26
CA PRO A 118 11.28 8.27 5.43
C PRO A 118 11.65 7.53 4.14
N PRO A 119 12.87 6.97 4.03
CA PRO A 119 13.21 6.12 2.90
C PRO A 119 12.22 4.95 2.78
N LEU A 120 11.78 4.68 1.55
CA LEU A 120 10.74 3.70 1.27
C LEU A 120 11.30 2.48 0.54
N ALA A 121 10.73 1.30 0.82
CA ALA A 121 11.03 0.06 0.14
C ALA A 121 10.40 0.04 -1.27
N PHE A 122 10.85 -0.88 -2.12
CA PHE A 122 10.36 -1.07 -3.49
C PHE A 122 10.44 0.23 -4.31
N ASP A 123 9.44 0.45 -5.15
CA ASP A 123 9.25 1.70 -5.91
C ASP A 123 8.26 2.64 -5.23
N HIS A 124 8.04 2.49 -3.92
CA HIS A 124 7.01 3.25 -3.20
C HIS A 124 7.31 4.75 -3.18
N ALA A 125 8.57 5.16 -3.28
CA ALA A 125 8.91 6.59 -3.44
C ALA A 125 8.34 7.17 -4.75
N ARG A 126 8.39 6.40 -5.84
CA ARG A 126 7.78 6.79 -7.12
C ARG A 126 6.27 6.87 -7.02
N ILE A 127 5.66 5.86 -6.38
CA ILE A 127 4.21 5.84 -6.16
C ILE A 127 3.78 7.09 -5.41
N LEU A 128 4.51 7.45 -4.37
CA LEU A 128 4.19 8.61 -3.55
C LEU A 128 4.36 9.92 -4.32
N ARG A 129 5.35 10.02 -5.20
CA ARG A 129 5.49 11.19 -6.09
C ARG A 129 4.29 11.31 -7.03
N ASP A 130 3.83 10.20 -7.61
CA ASP A 130 2.66 10.20 -8.49
C ASP A 130 1.40 10.62 -7.73
N TYR A 131 1.26 10.13 -6.51
CA TYR A 131 0.16 10.51 -5.63
C TYR A 131 0.17 12.02 -5.34
N LEU A 132 1.32 12.58 -4.97
CA LEU A 132 1.45 14.00 -4.66
C LEU A 132 1.13 14.88 -5.89
N ALA A 133 1.50 14.43 -7.09
CA ALA A 133 1.18 15.15 -8.32
C ALA A 133 -0.32 15.22 -8.59
N ARG A 134 -1.11 14.25 -8.08
CA ARG A 134 -2.56 14.20 -8.25
C ARG A 134 -3.33 14.78 -7.07
N ARG A 135 -2.68 14.92 -5.92
CA ARG A 135 -3.35 15.37 -4.71
C ARG A 135 -3.68 16.85 -4.81
N ALA A 136 -4.97 17.18 -4.63
CA ALA A 136 -5.43 18.55 -4.55
C ALA A 136 -5.39 19.00 -3.08
N ASP A 137 -4.54 19.94 -2.78
CA ASP A 137 -4.41 20.53 -1.45
C ASP A 137 -4.81 22.00 -1.48
#